data_18b8f75526ac20a6bde833bec4ecdff7
#
_entry.id   18b8f75526ac20a6bde833bec4ecdff7
#
_cell.length_a   1.000
_cell.length_b   1.000
_cell.length_c   1.000
_cell.angle_alpha   90.00
_cell.angle_beta   90.00
_cell.angle_gamma   90.00
#
_symmetry.space_group_name_H-M   'P 1'
#
loop_
_entity.id
_entity.type
_entity.pdbx_description
1 polymer ?
#
loop_
_entity_poly.entity_id
_entity_poly.type
_entity_poly.pdbx_seq_one_letter_code
_entity_poly.pdbx_strand_id
1 'polypeptide(L)'
;NDQINASDNCFIHKTAKLGENVTIGLNTVVGPNVSIGNNCIVGDNVSLYFCHIMNNVKVFPGARIGTDGFGFAINGNSYLKIPQIGRVIIYDNVEIGSNCTIDRGSCGDTIIKSNCMIDNLVHIAHNVEIDENTVIAGQTGIAGSSSIGKNVFMGGQVGVNGHVKIGNNVKIAAKS
;
A
#
# COMPACT_ATOMS: atom_id res chain seq x y z
N ASN A 1 11.12 26.56 -6.78
CA ASN A 1 10.26 26.70 -5.59
C ASN A 1 9.60 25.37 -5.35
N ASP A 2 10.27 24.51 -4.59
CA ASP A 2 9.75 23.19 -4.19
C ASP A 2 8.66 23.43 -3.15
N GLN A 3 7.40 23.48 -3.60
CA GLN A 3 6.28 23.67 -2.68
C GLN A 3 5.91 22.32 -2.06
N ILE A 4 6.48 22.05 -0.89
CA ILE A 4 5.95 21.03 0.02
C ILE A 4 4.88 21.71 0.87
N ASN A 5 3.62 21.32 0.69
CA ASN A 5 2.50 21.80 1.50
C ASN A 5 2.25 20.80 2.64
N ALA A 6 3.05 20.87 3.68
CA ALA A 6 2.88 20.03 4.87
C ALA A 6 2.08 20.78 5.94
N SER A 7 1.10 20.10 6.56
CA SER A 7 0.36 20.66 7.69
C SER A 7 1.22 20.76 8.94
N ASP A 8 0.97 21.75 9.81
CA ASP A 8 1.77 22.00 11.01
C ASP A 8 1.87 20.82 11.99
N ASN A 9 0.89 19.93 12.00
CA ASN A 9 0.82 18.76 12.89
C ASN A 9 1.23 17.44 12.21
N CYS A 10 1.98 17.46 11.10
CA CYS A 10 2.53 16.25 10.53
C CYS A 10 3.95 15.99 11.03
N PHE A 11 4.37 14.73 11.03
CA PHE A 11 5.75 14.34 11.32
C PHE A 11 6.42 13.82 10.06
N ILE A 12 7.49 14.48 9.63
CA ILE A 12 8.31 14.03 8.50
C ILE A 12 9.73 13.77 9.02
N HIS A 13 10.15 12.50 8.93
CA HIS A 13 11.49 12.12 9.40
C HIS A 13 12.56 12.78 8.50
N LYS A 14 13.66 13.23 9.11
CA LYS A 14 14.76 13.94 8.42
C LYS A 14 15.42 13.19 7.26
N THR A 15 15.28 11.86 7.21
CA THR A 15 15.80 11.02 6.12
C THR A 15 14.76 10.72 5.04
N ALA A 16 13.52 11.18 5.22
CA ALA A 16 12.50 11.06 4.17
C ALA A 16 12.86 11.98 2.99
N LYS A 17 12.51 11.52 1.79
CA LYS A 17 12.72 12.26 0.54
C LYS A 17 11.37 12.60 -0.07
N LEU A 18 11.09 13.86 -0.28
CA LEU A 18 9.87 14.35 -0.90
C LEU A 18 10.21 15.04 -2.23
N GLY A 19 9.45 14.71 -3.26
CA GLY A 19 9.53 15.37 -4.57
C GLY A 19 8.83 16.74 -4.57
N GLU A 20 8.63 17.26 -5.76
CA GLU A 20 7.97 18.56 -5.97
C GLU A 20 6.46 18.45 -5.83
N ASN A 21 5.79 19.51 -5.37
CA ASN A 21 4.33 19.61 -5.23
C ASN A 21 3.68 18.48 -4.40
N VAL A 22 4.35 18.06 -3.33
CA VAL A 22 3.81 17.07 -2.40
C VAL A 22 2.95 17.76 -1.34
N THR A 23 1.75 17.24 -1.11
CA THR A 23 0.85 17.70 -0.03
C THR A 23 0.75 16.61 1.04
N ILE A 24 0.95 16.98 2.31
CA ILE A 24 0.86 16.09 3.48
C ILE A 24 -0.20 16.63 4.44
N GLY A 25 -1.20 15.81 4.71
CA GLY A 25 -2.33 16.14 5.59
C GLY A 25 -2.00 16.14 7.08
N LEU A 26 -2.97 16.56 7.88
CA LEU A 26 -2.88 16.67 9.34
C LEU A 26 -2.60 15.31 10.00
N ASN A 27 -1.80 15.31 11.08
CA ASN A 27 -1.46 14.14 11.89
C ASN A 27 -0.87 12.97 11.08
N THR A 28 -0.33 13.24 9.90
CA THR A 28 0.31 12.23 9.06
C THR A 28 1.76 12.04 9.47
N VAL A 29 2.20 10.78 9.46
CA VAL A 29 3.58 10.39 9.80
C VAL A 29 4.27 9.85 8.55
N VAL A 30 5.38 10.48 8.18
CA VAL A 30 6.31 10.01 7.14
C VAL A 30 7.58 9.53 7.83
N GLY A 31 7.74 8.22 7.88
CA GLY A 31 8.82 7.55 8.61
C GLY A 31 10.20 7.65 7.95
N PRO A 32 11.21 7.01 8.58
CA PRO A 32 12.58 7.02 8.07
C PRO A 32 12.71 6.40 6.68
N ASN A 33 13.52 7.03 5.81
CA ASN A 33 13.87 6.55 4.48
C ASN A 33 12.66 6.33 3.54
N VAL A 34 11.49 6.84 3.88
CA VAL A 34 10.35 6.90 2.95
C VAL A 34 10.70 7.85 1.81
N SER A 35 10.34 7.48 0.59
CA SER A 35 10.43 8.37 -0.56
C SER A 35 9.06 8.59 -1.19
N ILE A 36 8.74 9.83 -1.53
CA ILE A 36 7.50 10.25 -2.18
C ILE A 36 7.89 11.08 -3.40
N GLY A 37 7.43 10.67 -4.57
CA GLY A 37 7.67 11.35 -5.85
C GLY A 37 6.88 12.65 -5.98
N ASN A 38 6.84 13.17 -7.21
CA ASN A 38 6.25 14.46 -7.50
C ASN A 38 4.71 14.40 -7.55
N ASN A 39 4.07 15.53 -7.25
CA ASN A 39 2.61 15.75 -7.37
C ASN A 39 1.78 14.74 -6.57
N CYS A 40 2.29 14.25 -5.45
CA CYS A 40 1.59 13.32 -4.59
C CYS A 40 0.74 14.04 -3.54
N ILE A 41 -0.40 13.44 -3.20
CA ILE A 41 -1.30 13.93 -2.15
C ILE A 41 -1.44 12.83 -1.10
N VAL A 42 -1.03 13.11 0.11
CA VAL A 42 -1.18 12.25 1.27
C VAL A 42 -2.17 12.91 2.22
N GLY A 43 -3.27 12.22 2.48
CA GLY A 43 -4.35 12.73 3.35
C GLY A 43 -3.99 12.78 4.83
N ASP A 44 -5.00 13.07 5.64
CA ASP A 44 -4.86 13.18 7.09
C ASP A 44 -4.74 11.80 7.76
N ASN A 45 -4.08 11.77 8.91
CA ASN A 45 -3.94 10.56 9.74
C ASN A 45 -3.35 9.35 9.00
N VAL A 46 -2.54 9.56 7.98
CA VAL A 46 -1.83 8.51 7.25
C VAL A 46 -0.53 8.16 7.97
N SER A 47 -0.10 6.89 7.92
CA SER A 47 1.24 6.53 8.32
C SER A 47 1.98 5.80 7.19
N LEU A 48 3.17 6.29 6.87
CA LEU A 48 4.04 5.78 5.82
C LEU A 48 5.35 5.30 6.45
N TYR A 49 5.65 4.02 6.31
CA TYR A 49 6.90 3.41 6.74
C TYR A 49 7.42 2.48 5.65
N PHE A 50 8.72 2.34 5.54
CA PHE A 50 9.36 1.37 4.64
C PHE A 50 8.72 1.32 3.24
N CYS A 51 8.42 2.48 2.66
CA CYS A 51 7.77 2.54 1.35
C CYS A 51 8.45 3.55 0.41
N HIS A 52 8.32 3.26 -0.88
CA HIS A 52 8.65 4.15 -1.98
C HIS A 52 7.40 4.40 -2.80
N ILE A 53 6.99 5.64 -2.89
CA ILE A 53 5.82 6.12 -3.62
C ILE A 53 6.33 6.94 -4.81
N MET A 54 5.92 6.58 -6.01
CA MET A 54 6.30 7.28 -7.24
C MET A 54 5.44 8.54 -7.45
N ASN A 55 5.23 8.96 -8.69
CA ASN A 55 4.60 10.25 -8.98
C ASN A 55 3.07 10.17 -9.08
N ASN A 56 2.39 11.28 -8.84
CA ASN A 56 0.94 11.45 -9.01
C ASN A 56 0.10 10.46 -8.19
N VAL A 57 0.60 10.02 -7.06
CA VAL A 57 -0.10 9.07 -6.18
C VAL A 57 -0.98 9.84 -5.19
N LYS A 58 -2.19 9.33 -4.96
CA LYS A 58 -3.09 9.84 -3.92
C LYS A 58 -3.29 8.78 -2.85
N VAL A 59 -3.07 9.16 -1.61
CA VAL A 59 -3.32 8.32 -0.44
C VAL A 59 -4.37 9.01 0.42
N PHE A 60 -5.53 8.39 0.55
CA PHE A 60 -6.66 8.97 1.29
C PHE A 60 -6.51 8.80 2.81
N PRO A 61 -7.29 9.56 3.61
CA PRO A 61 -7.12 9.62 5.05
C PRO A 61 -7.18 8.25 5.74
N GLY A 62 -6.37 8.10 6.77
CA GLY A 62 -6.36 6.91 7.61
C GLY A 62 -5.60 5.71 7.07
N ALA A 63 -5.05 5.74 5.86
CA ALA A 63 -4.29 4.62 5.31
C ALA A 63 -3.01 4.33 6.12
N ARG A 64 -2.64 3.04 6.20
CA ARG A 64 -1.43 2.54 6.86
C ARG A 64 -0.59 1.77 5.85
N ILE A 65 0.58 2.28 5.51
CA ILE A 65 1.45 1.71 4.47
C ILE A 65 2.81 1.37 5.05
N GLY A 66 3.24 0.12 4.84
CA GLY A 66 4.55 -0.36 5.24
C GLY A 66 4.64 -0.88 6.67
N THR A 67 3.51 -1.27 7.27
CA THR A 67 3.50 -2.03 8.53
C THR A 67 3.99 -3.46 8.30
N ASP A 68 4.46 -4.11 9.35
CA ASP A 68 4.91 -5.50 9.28
C ASP A 68 3.76 -6.44 8.90
N GLY A 69 4.03 -7.32 7.95
CA GLY A 69 3.10 -8.36 7.55
C GLY A 69 2.84 -9.38 8.65
N PHE A 70 1.74 -10.12 8.51
CA PHE A 70 1.30 -11.17 9.43
C PHE A 70 2.05 -12.49 9.14
N GLY A 71 3.35 -12.50 9.43
CA GLY A 71 4.25 -13.64 9.24
C GLY A 71 4.72 -14.22 10.56
N PHE A 72 4.52 -15.52 10.77
CA PHE A 72 5.02 -16.25 11.93
C PHE A 72 5.27 -17.72 11.62
N ALA A 73 6.14 -18.36 12.41
CA ALA A 73 6.39 -19.80 12.38
C ALA A 73 5.87 -20.43 13.66
N ILE A 74 5.38 -21.67 13.56
CA ILE A 74 4.96 -22.46 14.72
C ILE A 74 6.24 -23.03 15.37
N ASN A 75 6.38 -22.81 16.67
CA ASN A 75 7.48 -23.32 17.47
C ASN A 75 6.91 -24.03 18.71
N GLY A 76 6.61 -25.31 18.59
CA GLY A 76 5.92 -26.07 19.63
C GLY A 76 4.51 -25.50 19.88
N ASN A 77 4.26 -25.02 21.10
CA ASN A 77 2.99 -24.38 21.51
C ASN A 77 3.03 -22.85 21.43
N SER A 78 4.02 -22.27 20.74
CA SER A 78 4.22 -20.83 20.62
C SER A 78 4.35 -20.40 19.17
N TYR A 79 4.29 -19.07 18.93
CA TYR A 79 4.50 -18.48 17.63
C TYR A 79 5.76 -17.62 17.65
N LEU A 80 6.63 -17.83 16.66
CA LEU A 80 7.81 -17.00 16.43
C LEU A 80 7.51 -16.04 15.29
N LYS A 81 7.55 -14.73 15.55
CA LYS A 81 7.36 -13.73 14.49
C LYS A 81 8.51 -13.78 13.50
N ILE A 82 8.17 -13.82 12.21
CA ILE A 82 9.13 -13.72 11.12
C ILE A 82 9.42 -12.23 10.86
N PRO A 83 10.69 -11.79 10.91
CA PRO A 83 11.05 -10.41 10.59
C PRO A 83 10.61 -10.02 9.18
N GLN A 84 10.10 -8.81 9.03
CA GLN A 84 9.70 -8.23 7.76
C GLN A 84 10.73 -7.17 7.37
N ILE A 85 11.50 -7.39 6.31
CA ILE A 85 12.62 -6.53 5.92
C ILE A 85 12.46 -5.90 4.53
N GLY A 86 11.46 -6.32 3.76
CA GLY A 86 11.10 -5.73 2.48
C GLY A 86 10.40 -4.37 2.63
N ARG A 87 9.85 -3.87 1.56
CA ARG A 87 9.23 -2.55 1.46
C ARG A 87 7.87 -2.65 0.79
N VAL A 88 7.18 -1.50 0.69
CA VAL A 88 6.06 -1.29 -0.22
C VAL A 88 6.53 -0.38 -1.35
N ILE A 89 6.29 -0.76 -2.60
CA ILE A 89 6.57 0.04 -3.79
C ILE A 89 5.25 0.37 -4.48
N ILE A 90 4.95 1.67 -4.60
CA ILE A 90 3.73 2.17 -5.24
C ILE A 90 4.15 2.98 -6.46
N TYR A 91 3.73 2.54 -7.63
CA TYR A 91 4.07 3.19 -8.90
C TYR A 91 3.15 4.38 -9.20
N ASP A 92 3.35 4.98 -10.38
CA ASP A 92 2.70 6.24 -10.76
C ASP A 92 1.18 6.11 -10.89
N ASN A 93 0.46 7.20 -10.61
CA ASN A 93 -0.97 7.36 -10.83
C ASN A 93 -1.84 6.34 -10.05
N VAL A 94 -1.40 5.90 -8.88
CA VAL A 94 -2.16 5.01 -8.00
C VAL A 94 -3.02 5.83 -7.05
N GLU A 95 -4.26 5.39 -6.81
CA GLU A 95 -5.10 5.90 -5.73
C GLU A 95 -5.33 4.83 -4.67
N ILE A 96 -5.12 5.18 -3.40
CA ILE A 96 -5.28 4.30 -2.24
C ILE A 96 -6.34 4.88 -1.32
N GLY A 97 -7.45 4.19 -1.21
CA GLY A 97 -8.63 4.58 -0.44
C GLY A 97 -8.38 4.72 1.07
N SER A 98 -9.37 5.29 1.73
CA SER A 98 -9.31 5.55 3.17
C SER A 98 -9.23 4.27 3.99
N ASN A 99 -8.43 4.32 5.06
CA ASN A 99 -8.23 3.21 5.98
C ASN A 99 -7.75 1.90 5.32
N CYS A 100 -7.13 1.98 4.16
CA CYS A 100 -6.43 0.84 3.58
C CYS A 100 -5.21 0.46 4.43
N THR A 101 -4.88 -0.83 4.47
CA THR A 101 -3.67 -1.34 5.11
C THR A 101 -2.84 -2.10 4.09
N ILE A 102 -1.58 -1.70 3.93
CA ILE A 102 -0.65 -2.30 2.97
C ILE A 102 0.61 -2.69 3.71
N ASP A 103 0.83 -3.98 3.86
CA ASP A 103 1.96 -4.52 4.58
C ASP A 103 3.23 -4.51 3.73
N ARG A 104 4.37 -4.28 4.38
CA ARG A 104 5.68 -4.45 3.75
C ARG A 104 5.95 -5.92 3.44
N GLY A 105 6.78 -6.19 2.46
CA GLY A 105 7.20 -7.53 2.16
C GLY A 105 8.09 -8.16 3.24
N SER A 106 8.15 -9.46 3.29
CA SER A 106 9.04 -10.19 4.20
C SER A 106 10.51 -10.07 3.76
N CYS A 107 10.94 -10.77 2.72
CA CYS A 107 12.28 -10.63 2.13
C CYS A 107 12.28 -9.83 0.82
N GLY A 108 11.19 -9.89 0.04
CA GLY A 108 10.95 -9.08 -1.14
C GLY A 108 9.99 -7.92 -0.85
N ASP A 109 9.59 -7.17 -1.84
CA ASP A 109 8.70 -6.02 -1.70
C ASP A 109 7.23 -6.41 -1.94
N THR A 110 6.29 -5.65 -1.37
CA THR A 110 4.89 -5.59 -1.80
C THR A 110 4.79 -4.52 -2.89
N ILE A 111 4.18 -4.82 -4.03
CA ILE A 111 4.25 -3.99 -5.22
C ILE A 111 2.85 -3.65 -5.74
N ILE A 112 2.58 -2.37 -5.97
CA ILE A 112 1.38 -1.88 -6.64
C ILE A 112 1.83 -1.09 -7.86
N LYS A 113 1.56 -1.63 -9.05
CA LYS A 113 1.96 -1.01 -10.30
C LYS A 113 1.02 0.12 -10.72
N SER A 114 1.39 0.81 -11.79
CA SER A 114 0.79 2.08 -12.20
C SER A 114 -0.71 1.97 -12.53
N ASN A 115 -1.42 3.07 -12.32
CA ASN A 115 -2.83 3.27 -12.65
C ASN A 115 -3.79 2.33 -11.90
N CYS A 116 -3.41 1.81 -10.74
CA CYS A 116 -4.30 1.01 -9.90
C CYS A 116 -5.20 1.92 -9.06
N MET A 117 -6.47 1.50 -8.92
CA MET A 117 -7.48 2.16 -8.10
C MET A 117 -7.91 1.22 -6.98
N ILE A 118 -7.58 1.57 -5.75
CA ILE A 118 -7.84 0.77 -4.55
C ILE A 118 -8.83 1.55 -3.68
N ASP A 119 -10.00 0.99 -3.51
CA ASP A 119 -11.08 1.60 -2.71
C ASP A 119 -10.83 1.45 -1.21
N ASN A 120 -11.72 2.00 -0.40
CA ASN A 120 -11.59 2.08 1.05
C ASN A 120 -11.57 0.71 1.73
N LEU A 121 -10.86 0.63 2.88
CA LEU A 121 -10.83 -0.56 3.73
C LEU A 121 -10.26 -1.82 3.05
N VAL A 122 -9.47 -1.67 2.00
CA VAL A 122 -8.78 -2.79 1.37
C VAL A 122 -7.54 -3.16 2.19
N HIS A 123 -7.33 -4.48 2.38
CA HIS A 123 -6.11 -5.01 2.97
C HIS A 123 -5.25 -5.71 1.92
N ILE A 124 -4.00 -5.29 1.81
CA ILE A 124 -2.98 -5.90 0.93
C ILE A 124 -1.85 -6.41 1.82
N ALA A 125 -1.76 -7.73 1.93
CA ALA A 125 -0.76 -8.37 2.77
C ALA A 125 0.65 -8.37 2.13
N HIS A 126 1.64 -8.85 2.89
CA HIS A 126 3.05 -8.86 2.51
C HIS A 126 3.32 -9.60 1.19
N ASN A 127 4.24 -9.10 0.39
CA ASN A 127 4.68 -9.71 -0.87
C ASN A 127 3.58 -9.88 -1.94
N VAL A 128 2.48 -9.17 -1.82
CA VAL A 128 1.47 -9.11 -2.89
C VAL A 128 1.99 -8.26 -4.03
N GLU A 129 1.78 -8.71 -5.26
CA GLU A 129 2.03 -7.94 -6.47
C GLU A 129 0.72 -7.66 -7.19
N ILE A 130 0.41 -6.37 -7.42
CA ILE A 130 -0.76 -5.91 -8.19
C ILE A 130 -0.25 -5.26 -9.45
N ASP A 131 -0.61 -5.82 -10.61
CA ASP A 131 -0.19 -5.31 -11.89
C ASP A 131 -1.08 -4.15 -12.38
N GLU A 132 -0.67 -3.48 -13.45
CA GLU A 132 -1.18 -2.21 -13.95
C GLU A 132 -2.69 -2.22 -14.22
N ASN A 133 -3.32 -1.05 -14.08
CA ASN A 133 -4.72 -0.78 -14.43
C ASN A 133 -5.72 -1.67 -13.68
N THR A 134 -5.38 -2.16 -12.51
CA THR A 134 -6.26 -3.01 -11.69
C THR A 134 -7.10 -2.18 -10.74
N VAL A 135 -8.38 -2.54 -10.62
CA VAL A 135 -9.37 -1.87 -9.76
C VAL A 135 -9.83 -2.84 -8.69
N ILE A 136 -9.76 -2.42 -7.44
CA ILE A 136 -10.12 -3.24 -6.26
C ILE A 136 -11.14 -2.47 -5.44
N ALA A 137 -12.35 -2.98 -5.39
CA ALA A 137 -13.43 -2.37 -4.61
C ALA A 137 -13.31 -2.64 -3.10
N GLY A 138 -14.05 -1.87 -2.32
CA GLY A 138 -13.90 -1.78 -0.87
C GLY A 138 -14.03 -3.08 -0.09
N GLN A 139 -13.36 -3.12 1.05
CA GLN A 139 -13.33 -4.26 1.97
C GLN A 139 -12.76 -5.56 1.39
N THR A 140 -12.04 -5.49 0.28
CA THR A 140 -11.33 -6.64 -0.29
C THR A 140 -10.08 -6.94 0.53
N GLY A 141 -9.82 -8.23 0.77
CA GLY A 141 -8.60 -8.71 1.42
C GLY A 141 -7.77 -9.59 0.48
N ILE A 142 -6.49 -9.27 0.34
CA ILE A 142 -5.55 -10.04 -0.49
C ILE A 142 -4.45 -10.58 0.42
N ALA A 143 -4.44 -11.90 0.61
CA ALA A 143 -3.45 -12.55 1.46
C ALA A 143 -2.07 -12.63 0.81
N GLY A 144 -1.06 -12.85 1.66
CA GLY A 144 0.35 -12.72 1.30
C GLY A 144 0.82 -13.55 0.12
N SER A 145 1.79 -13.02 -0.61
CA SER A 145 2.46 -13.66 -1.75
C SER A 145 1.54 -13.99 -2.93
N SER A 146 0.39 -13.33 -3.03
CA SER A 146 -0.51 -13.45 -4.18
C SER A 146 -0.13 -12.46 -5.27
N SER A 147 -0.37 -12.81 -6.53
CA SER A 147 -0.15 -11.93 -7.67
C SER A 147 -1.43 -11.69 -8.46
N ILE A 148 -1.72 -10.42 -8.72
CA ILE A 148 -2.90 -9.94 -9.42
C ILE A 148 -2.43 -9.37 -10.77
N GLY A 149 -2.96 -9.91 -11.85
CA GLY A 149 -2.60 -9.50 -13.20
C GLY A 149 -3.10 -8.12 -13.60
N LYS A 150 -2.86 -7.75 -14.86
CA LYS A 150 -3.28 -6.46 -15.44
C LYS A 150 -4.77 -6.41 -15.71
N ASN A 151 -5.35 -5.20 -15.60
CA ASN A 151 -6.75 -4.93 -15.93
C ASN A 151 -7.74 -5.83 -15.18
N VAL A 152 -7.41 -6.23 -13.95
CA VAL A 152 -8.30 -7.00 -13.11
C VAL A 152 -9.32 -6.07 -12.45
N PHE A 153 -10.55 -6.54 -12.33
CA PHE A 153 -11.60 -5.86 -11.57
C PHE A 153 -12.11 -6.77 -10.45
N MET A 154 -11.93 -6.34 -9.20
CA MET A 154 -12.45 -7.04 -8.03
C MET A 154 -13.63 -6.28 -7.44
N GLY A 155 -14.76 -6.97 -7.32
CA GLY A 155 -15.92 -6.46 -6.56
C GLY A 155 -15.63 -6.32 -5.08
N GLY A 156 -16.51 -5.63 -4.35
CA GLY A 156 -16.32 -5.44 -2.91
C GLY A 156 -16.37 -6.74 -2.10
N GLN A 157 -15.66 -6.76 -0.99
CA GLN A 157 -15.61 -7.90 -0.05
C GLN A 157 -15.09 -9.20 -0.68
N VAL A 158 -14.23 -9.11 -1.69
CA VAL A 158 -13.53 -10.29 -2.24
C VAL A 158 -12.41 -10.71 -1.28
N GLY A 159 -12.27 -12.03 -1.09
CA GLY A 159 -11.17 -12.63 -0.34
C GLY A 159 -10.24 -13.40 -1.26
N VAL A 160 -8.97 -12.99 -1.38
CA VAL A 160 -7.96 -13.72 -2.14
C VAL A 160 -7.05 -14.46 -1.16
N ASN A 161 -7.01 -15.80 -1.29
CA ASN A 161 -6.14 -16.62 -0.45
C ASN A 161 -4.65 -16.39 -0.78
N GLY A 162 -3.77 -16.77 0.15
CA GLY A 162 -2.32 -16.63 -0.03
C GLY A 162 -1.77 -17.46 -1.19
N HIS A 163 -0.69 -16.97 -1.82
CA HIS A 163 0.01 -17.64 -2.92
C HIS A 163 -0.85 -17.94 -4.16
N VAL A 164 -1.92 -17.18 -4.37
CA VAL A 164 -2.80 -17.32 -5.54
C VAL A 164 -2.33 -16.38 -6.66
N LYS A 165 -2.42 -16.87 -7.89
CA LYS A 165 -2.19 -16.05 -9.09
C LYS A 165 -3.50 -15.83 -9.85
N ILE A 166 -3.91 -14.57 -9.96
CA ILE A 166 -5.03 -14.11 -10.78
C ILE A 166 -4.47 -13.58 -12.10
N GLY A 167 -4.97 -14.11 -13.21
CA GLY A 167 -4.51 -13.72 -14.55
C GLY A 167 -4.98 -12.32 -14.97
N ASN A 168 -4.57 -11.89 -16.15
CA ASN A 168 -4.96 -10.59 -16.71
C ASN A 168 -6.43 -10.57 -17.12
N ASN A 169 -7.06 -9.39 -17.10
CA ASN A 169 -8.42 -9.12 -17.57
C ASN A 169 -9.52 -9.93 -16.85
N VAL A 170 -9.23 -10.41 -15.65
CA VAL A 170 -10.19 -11.15 -14.82
C VAL A 170 -11.17 -10.20 -14.14
N LYS A 171 -12.44 -10.59 -14.08
CA LYS A 171 -13.46 -9.91 -13.28
C LYS A 171 -13.95 -10.85 -12.19
N ILE A 172 -13.89 -10.40 -10.94
CA ILE A 172 -14.30 -11.15 -9.75
C ILE A 172 -15.53 -10.48 -9.17
N ALA A 173 -16.61 -11.25 -8.99
CA ALA A 173 -17.84 -10.72 -8.41
C ALA A 173 -17.65 -10.36 -6.93
N ALA A 174 -18.48 -9.44 -6.43
CA ALA A 174 -18.46 -9.11 -5.00
C ALA A 174 -18.75 -10.35 -4.13
N LYS A 175 -18.14 -10.36 -2.94
CA LYS A 175 -18.30 -11.46 -1.94
C LYS A 175 -17.86 -12.84 -2.44
N SER A 176 -16.88 -12.88 -3.35
CA SER A 176 -16.24 -14.14 -3.79
C SER A 176 -15.06 -14.49 -2.90
#